data_d878d9b27f84624162c948e07d984174
#
_entry.id   d878d9b27f84624162c948e07d984174
#
_cell.length_a   1.000
_cell.length_b   1.000
_cell.length_c   1.000
_cell.angle_alpha   90.00
_cell.angle_beta   90.00
_cell.angle_gamma   90.00
#
_symmetry.space_group_name_H-M   'P 1'
#
loop_
_entity.id
_entity.type
_entity.pdbx_description
1 polymer ?
#
loop_
_entity_poly.entity_id
_entity_poly.type
_entity_poly.pdbx_seq_one_letter_code
_entity_poly.pdbx_strand_id
1 'polypeptide(L)'
;MQNPIIRLLIIYINLFVCLGFYKSQNLYSKDYGNKKNPAIIFIHGGPSGNSTLFESTTAENLSKLGFYVIVYDRRGEGRSIDKFAKFTFKESNEDLLYIIKKYKIKKANILAHSFGGIVATMFTNKYPDKVNSLILAGALINQQEIYNHILSEGKAFFSKDFSKLKQIEAIESLNKNSADYRKQCFELASEMNFFRMPKETQESILLRENYEKSDFFKITLETKKLQFNFI
;
A
#
# COMPACT_ATOMS: atom_id res chain seq x y z
N MET A 1 -31.40 -33.78 29.13
CA MET A 1 -32.04 -32.48 28.84
C MET A 1 -31.13 -31.39 29.33
N GLN A 2 -30.51 -30.61 28.43
CA GLN A 2 -29.62 -29.50 28.85
C GLN A 2 -30.47 -28.33 29.38
N ASN A 3 -30.05 -27.81 30.54
CA ASN A 3 -30.72 -26.72 31.25
C ASN A 3 -30.88 -25.49 30.34
N PRO A 4 -32.09 -24.93 30.12
CA PRO A 4 -32.35 -23.81 29.24
C PRO A 4 -31.53 -22.57 29.60
N ILE A 5 -31.14 -22.39 30.87
CA ILE A 5 -30.29 -21.31 31.34
C ILE A 5 -28.87 -21.42 30.76
N ILE A 6 -28.34 -22.65 30.68
CA ILE A 6 -27.00 -22.88 30.07
C ILE A 6 -27.01 -22.60 28.55
N ARG A 7 -28.10 -22.93 27.86
CA ARG A 7 -28.28 -22.58 26.44
C ARG A 7 -28.33 -21.06 26.23
N LEU A 8 -29.07 -20.34 27.06
CA LEU A 8 -29.10 -18.87 26.99
C LEU A 8 -27.74 -18.26 27.29
N LEU A 9 -27.00 -18.76 28.27
CA LEU A 9 -25.65 -18.29 28.60
C LEU A 9 -24.67 -18.52 27.44
N ILE A 10 -24.73 -19.68 26.81
CA ILE A 10 -23.88 -20.00 25.64
C ILE A 10 -24.22 -19.09 24.43
N ILE A 11 -25.51 -18.80 24.22
CA ILE A 11 -25.95 -17.87 23.16
C ILE A 11 -25.46 -16.43 23.48
N TYR A 12 -25.56 -15.98 24.72
CA TYR A 12 -25.08 -14.68 25.18
C TYR A 12 -23.56 -14.56 25.07
N ILE A 13 -22.81 -15.60 25.47
CA ILE A 13 -21.35 -15.64 25.36
C ILE A 13 -20.93 -15.65 23.89
N ASN A 14 -21.61 -16.40 23.02
CA ASN A 14 -21.34 -16.36 21.57
C ASN A 14 -21.72 -15.02 20.92
N LEU A 15 -22.81 -14.38 21.36
CA LEU A 15 -23.14 -13.01 20.91
C LEU A 15 -22.09 -12.00 21.39
N PHE A 16 -21.60 -12.11 22.63
CA PHE A 16 -20.57 -11.24 23.19
C PHE A 16 -19.19 -11.49 22.53
N VAL A 17 -18.86 -12.74 22.20
CA VAL A 17 -17.65 -13.09 21.44
C VAL A 17 -17.76 -12.64 19.99
N CYS A 18 -18.95 -12.66 19.38
CA CYS A 18 -19.20 -12.08 18.05
C CYS A 18 -19.26 -10.54 18.06
N LEU A 19 -19.59 -9.90 19.18
CA LEU A 19 -19.46 -8.46 19.43
C LEU A 19 -18.04 -8.09 19.89
N GLY A 20 -17.17 -9.11 20.07
CA GLY A 20 -15.79 -8.98 20.47
C GLY A 20 -15.00 -8.18 19.46
N PHE A 21 -14.72 -6.94 19.82
CA PHE A 21 -13.67 -6.08 19.28
C PHE A 21 -13.70 -5.85 17.76
N TYR A 22 -14.78 -5.31 17.25
CA TYR A 22 -14.65 -4.40 16.12
C TYR A 22 -13.88 -3.17 16.65
N LYS A 23 -12.56 -3.31 16.76
CA LYS A 23 -11.68 -2.15 16.93
C LYS A 23 -12.02 -1.25 15.76
N SER A 24 -12.63 -0.09 16.04
CA SER A 24 -12.98 0.86 15.01
C SER A 24 -11.71 1.10 14.18
N GLN A 25 -11.71 0.60 12.96
CA GLN A 25 -10.61 0.86 12.03
C GLN A 25 -10.73 2.32 11.65
N ASN A 26 -9.96 3.18 12.31
CA ASN A 26 -9.94 4.61 12.00
C ASN A 26 -9.03 4.85 10.79
N LEU A 27 -9.39 4.22 9.66
CA LEU A 27 -8.68 4.44 8.41
C LEU A 27 -9.08 5.78 7.82
N TYR A 28 -8.09 6.61 7.52
CA TYR A 28 -8.29 7.74 6.66
C TYR A 28 -8.81 7.26 5.30
N SER A 29 -9.89 7.84 4.85
CA SER A 29 -10.40 7.61 3.50
C SER A 29 -11.29 8.76 3.06
N LYS A 30 -11.27 9.05 1.77
CA LYS A 30 -12.03 10.11 1.13
C LYS A 30 -12.58 9.63 -0.20
N ASP A 31 -13.72 10.15 -0.60
CA ASP A 31 -14.36 9.83 -1.87
C ASP A 31 -14.59 11.07 -2.74
N TYR A 32 -14.64 10.84 -4.05
CA TYR A 32 -14.82 11.85 -5.09
C TYR A 32 -15.83 11.35 -6.12
N GLY A 33 -16.67 12.23 -6.59
CA GLY A 33 -17.64 11.94 -7.64
C GLY A 33 -18.95 11.34 -7.13
N ASN A 34 -19.75 10.84 -8.06
CA ASN A 34 -21.09 10.32 -7.78
C ASN A 34 -21.02 8.84 -7.39
N LYS A 35 -21.63 8.48 -6.26
CA LYS A 35 -21.71 7.11 -5.74
C LYS A 35 -22.43 6.10 -6.67
N LYS A 36 -23.15 6.57 -7.67
CA LYS A 36 -23.80 5.71 -8.67
C LYS A 36 -22.86 5.31 -9.81
N ASN A 37 -21.74 5.99 -9.94
CA ASN A 37 -20.75 5.73 -10.98
C ASN A 37 -19.90 4.47 -10.67
N PRO A 38 -19.23 3.89 -11.67
CA PRO A 38 -18.29 2.79 -11.46
C PRO A 38 -17.21 3.19 -10.44
N ALA A 39 -17.07 2.37 -9.39
CA ALA A 39 -16.14 2.66 -8.31
C ALA A 39 -14.70 2.32 -8.67
N ILE A 40 -13.78 3.23 -8.37
CA ILE A 40 -12.32 3.01 -8.35
C ILE A 40 -11.86 3.12 -6.91
N ILE A 41 -11.12 2.13 -6.41
CA ILE A 41 -10.39 2.21 -5.14
C ILE A 41 -8.91 2.29 -5.45
N PHE A 42 -8.26 3.37 -4.98
CA PHE A 42 -6.82 3.56 -5.14
C PHE A 42 -6.06 2.94 -3.97
N ILE A 43 -5.04 2.12 -4.28
CA ILE A 43 -4.10 1.55 -3.32
C ILE A 43 -2.73 2.19 -3.54
N HIS A 44 -2.29 3.00 -2.58
CA HIS A 44 -1.04 3.73 -2.66
C HIS A 44 0.20 2.83 -2.58
N GLY A 45 1.32 3.35 -3.07
CA GLY A 45 2.64 2.74 -2.95
C GLY A 45 3.13 2.67 -1.50
N GLY A 46 4.36 2.25 -1.30
CA GLY A 46 4.98 2.10 0.01
C GLY A 46 6.04 1.02 0.03
N PRO A 47 6.29 0.39 1.18
CA PRO A 47 5.71 0.67 2.51
C PRO A 47 5.96 2.11 2.97
N SER A 48 5.17 2.57 3.96
CA SER A 48 5.20 3.94 4.49
C SER A 48 4.75 5.01 3.49
N GLY A 49 3.79 4.67 2.62
CA GLY A 49 3.17 5.60 1.69
C GLY A 49 1.88 6.22 2.21
N ASN A 50 1.21 6.95 1.34
CA ASN A 50 -0.13 7.47 1.54
C ASN A 50 -0.77 7.87 0.21
N SER A 51 -2.04 8.26 0.21
CA SER A 51 -2.79 8.64 -0.98
C SER A 51 -2.75 10.13 -1.33
N THR A 52 -2.06 10.97 -0.56
CA THR A 52 -2.12 12.44 -0.68
C THR A 52 -1.80 12.94 -2.09
N LEU A 53 -0.73 12.43 -2.70
CA LEU A 53 -0.33 12.87 -4.04
C LEU A 53 -1.40 12.49 -5.09
N PHE A 54 -1.94 11.28 -5.02
CA PHE A 54 -3.01 10.85 -5.92
C PHE A 54 -4.29 11.67 -5.71
N GLU A 55 -4.61 12.03 -4.47
CA GLU A 55 -5.74 12.90 -4.18
C GLU A 55 -5.62 14.26 -4.85
N SER A 56 -4.45 14.90 -4.73
CA SER A 56 -4.24 16.26 -5.23
C SER A 56 -4.10 16.34 -6.76
N THR A 57 -3.72 15.24 -7.42
CA THR A 57 -3.43 15.26 -8.86
C THR A 57 -4.45 14.53 -9.72
N THR A 58 -5.05 13.44 -9.20
CA THR A 58 -5.71 12.45 -10.05
C THR A 58 -7.15 12.14 -9.63
N ALA A 59 -7.44 12.09 -8.33
CA ALA A 59 -8.73 11.59 -7.84
C ALA A 59 -9.91 12.42 -8.35
N GLU A 60 -9.81 13.76 -8.27
CA GLU A 60 -10.86 14.65 -8.75
C GLU A 60 -11.03 14.59 -10.28
N ASN A 61 -9.94 14.50 -11.02
CA ASN A 61 -9.96 14.40 -12.48
C ASN A 61 -10.66 13.12 -12.94
N LEU A 62 -10.37 11.96 -12.33
CA LEU A 62 -11.09 10.72 -12.62
C LEU A 62 -12.57 10.81 -12.25
N SER A 63 -12.92 11.53 -11.18
CA SER A 63 -14.31 11.72 -10.81
C SER A 63 -15.09 12.56 -11.84
N LYS A 64 -14.46 13.56 -12.43
CA LYS A 64 -15.03 14.36 -13.54
C LYS A 64 -15.21 13.55 -14.83
N LEU A 65 -14.41 12.48 -15.00
CA LEU A 65 -14.55 11.52 -16.10
C LEU A 65 -15.63 10.45 -15.85
N GLY A 66 -16.42 10.57 -14.79
CA GLY A 66 -17.54 9.71 -14.53
C GLY A 66 -17.23 8.48 -13.67
N PHE A 67 -16.18 8.53 -12.85
CA PHE A 67 -15.89 7.49 -11.86
C PHE A 67 -16.26 7.95 -10.44
N TYR A 68 -16.56 6.98 -9.57
CA TYR A 68 -16.62 7.16 -8.14
C TYR A 68 -15.29 6.73 -7.54
N VAL A 69 -14.44 7.67 -7.16
CA VAL A 69 -13.06 7.40 -6.74
C VAL A 69 -12.96 7.41 -5.23
N ILE A 70 -12.43 6.34 -4.66
CA ILE A 70 -12.15 6.21 -3.23
C ILE A 70 -10.65 6.09 -3.04
N VAL A 71 -10.12 6.90 -2.14
CA VAL A 71 -8.74 6.83 -1.66
C VAL A 71 -8.74 6.49 -0.18
N TYR A 72 -7.70 5.82 0.28
CA TYR A 72 -7.47 5.56 1.70
C TYR A 72 -5.98 5.39 1.96
N ASP A 73 -5.58 5.63 3.19
CA ASP A 73 -4.25 5.29 3.67
C ASP A 73 -4.34 3.96 4.42
N ARG A 74 -3.43 3.01 4.14
CA ARG A 74 -3.40 1.71 4.84
C ARG A 74 -3.10 1.91 6.32
N ARG A 75 -3.55 0.99 7.14
CA ARG A 75 -3.36 0.98 8.60
C ARG A 75 -1.90 1.20 8.99
N GLY A 76 -1.66 2.13 9.92
CA GLY A 76 -0.33 2.50 10.39
C GLY A 76 0.46 3.37 9.41
N GLU A 77 -0.10 3.72 8.25
CA GLU A 77 0.56 4.52 7.22
C GLU A 77 -0.20 5.84 7.00
N GLY A 78 0.54 6.87 6.59
CA GLY A 78 -0.02 8.18 6.30
C GLY A 78 -0.89 8.72 7.44
N ARG A 79 -2.15 9.03 7.11
CA ARG A 79 -3.15 9.58 8.04
C ARG A 79 -3.92 8.51 8.83
N SER A 80 -3.68 7.22 8.53
CA SER A 80 -4.30 6.08 9.22
C SER A 80 -3.45 5.62 10.40
N ILE A 81 -3.27 6.48 11.40
CA ILE A 81 -2.42 6.21 12.56
C ILE A 81 -2.97 5.03 13.37
N ASP A 82 -2.21 3.96 13.48
CA ASP A 82 -2.48 2.83 14.36
C ASP A 82 -1.17 2.31 14.98
N LYS A 83 -1.01 2.53 16.30
CA LYS A 83 0.17 2.08 17.06
C LYS A 83 0.29 0.55 17.17
N PHE A 84 -0.76 -0.17 16.82
CA PHE A 84 -0.82 -1.63 16.88
C PHE A 84 -0.84 -2.28 15.50
N ALA A 85 -0.61 -1.51 14.45
CA ALA A 85 -0.48 -2.01 13.08
C ALA A 85 0.69 -3.02 13.02
N LYS A 86 0.42 -4.18 12.42
CA LYS A 86 1.41 -5.26 12.23
C LYS A 86 2.04 -5.23 10.85
N PHE A 87 1.53 -4.37 9.97
CA PHE A 87 1.98 -4.19 8.59
C PHE A 87 2.02 -5.50 7.79
N THR A 88 0.96 -6.31 7.92
CA THR A 88 0.82 -7.58 7.22
C THR A 88 -0.12 -7.46 6.02
N PHE A 89 0.05 -8.32 5.02
CA PHE A 89 -0.91 -8.42 3.90
C PHE A 89 -2.32 -8.82 4.36
N LYS A 90 -2.42 -9.56 5.47
CA LYS A 90 -3.71 -9.86 6.09
C LYS A 90 -4.42 -8.58 6.50
N GLU A 91 -3.73 -7.68 7.21
CA GLU A 91 -4.29 -6.37 7.60
C GLU A 91 -4.64 -5.53 6.38
N SER A 92 -3.79 -5.50 5.36
CA SER A 92 -4.08 -4.77 4.11
C SER A 92 -5.35 -5.28 3.41
N ASN A 93 -5.59 -6.59 3.43
CA ASN A 93 -6.82 -7.18 2.90
C ASN A 93 -8.04 -6.80 3.75
N GLU A 94 -7.92 -6.83 5.09
CA GLU A 94 -8.97 -6.42 6.01
C GLU A 94 -9.33 -4.94 5.85
N ASP A 95 -8.33 -4.08 5.66
CA ASP A 95 -8.52 -2.65 5.39
C ASP A 95 -9.29 -2.43 4.10
N LEU A 96 -8.95 -3.14 3.03
CA LEU A 96 -9.64 -3.00 1.75
C LEU A 96 -11.08 -3.53 1.82
N LEU A 97 -11.33 -4.63 2.53
CA LEU A 97 -12.69 -5.11 2.81
C LEU A 97 -13.49 -4.09 3.62
N TYR A 98 -12.86 -3.44 4.61
CA TYR A 98 -13.49 -2.38 5.38
C TYR A 98 -13.87 -1.19 4.48
N ILE A 99 -12.98 -0.73 3.60
CA ILE A 99 -13.24 0.35 2.64
C ILE A 99 -14.41 -0.02 1.71
N ILE A 100 -14.42 -1.22 1.14
CA ILE A 100 -15.50 -1.73 0.30
C ILE A 100 -16.85 -1.68 1.06
N LYS A 101 -16.86 -2.12 2.31
CA LYS A 101 -18.05 -2.11 3.16
C LYS A 101 -18.48 -0.68 3.52
N LYS A 102 -17.53 0.18 3.95
CA LYS A 102 -17.79 1.58 4.34
C LYS A 102 -18.48 2.36 3.23
N TYR A 103 -18.02 2.20 2.00
CA TYR A 103 -18.55 2.89 0.84
C TYR A 103 -19.67 2.13 0.11
N LYS A 104 -20.10 0.96 0.65
CA LYS A 104 -21.20 0.12 0.13
C LYS A 104 -20.97 -0.32 -1.31
N ILE A 105 -19.74 -0.66 -1.67
CA ILE A 105 -19.34 -1.08 -3.00
C ILE A 105 -19.56 -2.59 -3.15
N LYS A 106 -20.19 -3.01 -4.23
CA LYS A 106 -20.35 -4.44 -4.54
C LYS A 106 -19.08 -5.03 -5.17
N LYS A 107 -18.62 -4.38 -6.24
CA LYS A 107 -17.37 -4.68 -6.94
C LYS A 107 -16.67 -3.38 -7.27
N ALA A 108 -15.35 -3.33 -7.11
CA ALA A 108 -14.52 -2.17 -7.41
C ALA A 108 -13.56 -2.42 -8.57
N ASN A 109 -13.25 -1.37 -9.33
CA ASN A 109 -12.02 -1.32 -10.11
C ASN A 109 -10.91 -0.93 -9.14
N ILE A 110 -9.85 -1.73 -9.05
CA ILE A 110 -8.73 -1.46 -8.16
C ILE A 110 -7.61 -0.83 -8.99
N LEU A 111 -7.20 0.36 -8.61
CA LEU A 111 -6.04 1.05 -9.16
C LEU A 111 -4.92 1.03 -8.13
N ALA A 112 -3.82 0.38 -8.44
CA ALA A 112 -2.71 0.18 -7.51
C ALA A 112 -1.41 0.75 -8.06
N HIS A 113 -0.66 1.44 -7.21
CA HIS A 113 0.64 2.03 -7.54
C HIS A 113 1.75 1.35 -6.74
N SER A 114 2.89 1.07 -7.42
CA SER A 114 4.11 0.57 -6.78
C SER A 114 3.85 -0.63 -5.86
N PHE A 115 4.27 -0.60 -4.60
CA PHE A 115 4.01 -1.64 -3.59
C PHE A 115 2.52 -1.99 -3.43
N GLY A 116 1.62 -1.04 -3.66
CA GLY A 116 0.18 -1.30 -3.69
C GLY A 116 -0.24 -2.39 -4.67
N GLY A 117 0.57 -2.65 -5.71
CA GLY A 117 0.35 -3.73 -6.67
C GLY A 117 0.38 -5.11 -6.03
N ILE A 118 1.31 -5.37 -5.10
CA ILE A 118 1.36 -6.64 -4.36
C ILE A 118 0.08 -6.82 -3.56
N VAL A 119 -0.33 -5.77 -2.81
CA VAL A 119 -1.57 -5.79 -2.02
C VAL A 119 -2.79 -6.06 -2.90
N ALA A 120 -2.89 -5.34 -4.02
CA ALA A 120 -4.00 -5.46 -4.97
C ALA A 120 -4.09 -6.86 -5.62
N THR A 121 -2.95 -7.41 -6.02
CA THR A 121 -2.87 -8.74 -6.65
C THR A 121 -3.27 -9.83 -5.65
N MET A 122 -2.75 -9.79 -4.43
CA MET A 122 -3.11 -10.73 -3.36
C MET A 122 -4.60 -10.61 -2.98
N PHE A 123 -5.12 -9.39 -2.90
CA PHE A 123 -6.54 -9.17 -2.63
C PHE A 123 -7.42 -9.73 -3.74
N THR A 124 -7.09 -9.44 -5.01
CA THR A 124 -7.85 -9.89 -6.18
C THR A 124 -7.88 -11.42 -6.26
N ASN A 125 -6.73 -12.07 -5.99
CA ASN A 125 -6.66 -13.53 -5.95
C ASN A 125 -7.55 -14.13 -4.84
N LYS A 126 -7.60 -13.48 -3.67
CA LYS A 126 -8.36 -13.97 -2.51
C LYS A 126 -9.86 -13.63 -2.59
N TYR A 127 -10.23 -12.51 -3.18
CA TYR A 127 -11.59 -11.97 -3.24
C TYR A 127 -11.98 -11.56 -4.68
N PRO A 128 -11.94 -12.47 -5.66
CA PRO A 128 -12.22 -12.14 -7.05
C PRO A 128 -13.65 -11.64 -7.28
N ASP A 129 -14.60 -12.02 -6.42
CA ASP A 129 -15.99 -11.56 -6.44
C ASP A 129 -16.13 -10.06 -6.05
N LYS A 130 -15.14 -9.46 -5.42
CA LYS A 130 -15.10 -8.04 -5.02
C LYS A 130 -14.41 -7.14 -6.04
N VAL A 131 -13.74 -7.72 -7.03
CA VAL A 131 -12.93 -6.97 -8.01
C VAL A 131 -13.55 -7.06 -9.39
N ASN A 132 -13.79 -5.91 -10.01
CA ASN A 132 -14.26 -5.80 -11.38
C ASN A 132 -13.09 -5.78 -12.37
N SER A 133 -12.09 -4.96 -12.08
CA SER A 133 -10.84 -4.88 -12.83
C SER A 133 -9.67 -4.51 -11.91
N LEU A 134 -8.46 -4.89 -12.32
CA LEU A 134 -7.21 -4.56 -11.65
C LEU A 134 -6.33 -3.75 -12.60
N ILE A 135 -5.99 -2.53 -12.19
CA ILE A 135 -5.15 -1.60 -12.93
C ILE A 135 -3.84 -1.43 -12.14
N LEU A 136 -2.72 -1.77 -12.76
CA LEU A 136 -1.39 -1.75 -12.14
C LEU A 136 -0.57 -0.60 -12.76
N ALA A 137 -0.40 0.48 -12.01
CA ALA A 137 0.34 1.67 -12.43
C ALA A 137 1.75 1.68 -11.82
N GLY A 138 2.78 1.36 -12.60
CA GLY A 138 4.15 1.24 -12.11
C GLY A 138 4.25 0.32 -10.88
N ALA A 139 3.49 -0.78 -10.89
CA ALA A 139 3.23 -1.60 -9.72
C ALA A 139 4.24 -2.74 -9.56
N LEU A 140 4.58 -3.05 -8.32
CA LEU A 140 5.35 -4.24 -7.98
C LEU A 140 4.38 -5.43 -7.86
N ILE A 141 4.76 -6.58 -8.42
CA ILE A 141 4.03 -7.85 -8.27
C ILE A 141 4.81 -8.80 -7.39
N ASN A 142 6.11 -8.89 -7.59
CA ASN A 142 7.03 -9.67 -6.78
C ASN A 142 8.23 -8.80 -6.40
N GLN A 143 8.30 -8.44 -5.13
CA GLN A 143 9.34 -7.53 -4.64
C GLN A 143 10.74 -8.15 -4.73
N GLN A 144 10.89 -9.45 -4.45
CA GLN A 144 12.18 -10.10 -4.47
C GLN A 144 12.74 -10.23 -5.90
N GLU A 145 11.88 -10.48 -6.88
CA GLU A 145 12.29 -10.52 -8.30
C GLU A 145 12.78 -9.16 -8.77
N ILE A 146 12.13 -8.08 -8.34
CA ILE A 146 12.60 -6.71 -8.66
C ILE A 146 13.97 -6.45 -8.06
N TYR A 147 14.24 -6.85 -6.83
CA TYR A 147 15.58 -6.69 -6.23
C TYR A 147 16.63 -7.52 -6.96
N ASN A 148 16.34 -8.75 -7.32
CA ASN A 148 17.25 -9.57 -8.12
C ASN A 148 17.55 -8.92 -9.47
N HIS A 149 16.54 -8.33 -10.11
CA HIS A 149 16.73 -7.62 -11.37
C HIS A 149 17.56 -6.34 -11.19
N ILE A 150 17.31 -5.53 -10.16
CA ILE A 150 18.13 -4.34 -9.84
C ILE A 150 19.60 -4.73 -9.65
N LEU A 151 19.89 -5.80 -8.90
CA LEU A 151 21.26 -6.25 -8.65
C LEU A 151 21.93 -6.75 -9.95
N SER A 152 21.20 -7.50 -10.76
CA SER A 152 21.70 -7.97 -12.07
C SER A 152 22.02 -6.82 -13.01
N GLU A 153 21.10 -5.86 -13.17
CA GLU A 153 21.31 -4.66 -13.99
C GLU A 153 22.44 -3.79 -13.43
N GLY A 154 22.56 -3.71 -12.08
CA GLY A 154 23.67 -3.01 -11.43
C GLY A 154 25.03 -3.58 -11.79
N LYS A 155 25.17 -4.90 -11.78
CA LYS A 155 26.43 -5.55 -12.21
C LYS A 155 26.74 -5.25 -13.68
N ALA A 156 25.76 -5.25 -14.54
CA ALA A 156 25.94 -4.93 -15.95
C ALA A 156 26.32 -3.45 -16.15
N PHE A 157 25.61 -2.55 -15.49
CA PHE A 157 25.81 -1.09 -15.58
C PHE A 157 27.20 -0.68 -15.07
N PHE A 158 27.62 -1.21 -13.91
CA PHE A 158 28.88 -0.92 -13.29
C PHE A 158 29.99 -1.94 -13.60
N SER A 159 29.89 -2.65 -14.74
CA SER A 159 30.80 -3.75 -15.10
C SER A 159 32.29 -3.39 -15.12
N LYS A 160 32.64 -2.10 -15.25
CA LYS A 160 34.01 -1.59 -15.23
C LYS A 160 34.40 -0.91 -13.92
N ASP A 161 33.49 -0.84 -12.94
CA ASP A 161 33.72 -0.22 -11.64
C ASP A 161 33.82 -1.31 -10.57
N PHE A 162 35.06 -1.69 -10.25
CA PHE A 162 35.35 -2.75 -9.28
C PHE A 162 34.82 -2.43 -7.87
N SER A 163 34.82 -1.14 -7.48
CA SER A 163 34.30 -0.71 -6.18
C SER A 163 32.79 -0.92 -6.09
N LYS A 164 32.05 -0.56 -7.16
CA LYS A 164 30.61 -0.77 -7.26
C LYS A 164 30.24 -2.25 -7.32
N LEU A 165 31.00 -3.06 -8.03
CA LEU A 165 30.79 -4.50 -8.05
C LEU A 165 30.92 -5.11 -6.66
N LYS A 166 31.94 -4.72 -5.87
CA LYS A 166 32.08 -5.14 -4.47
C LYS A 166 30.90 -4.69 -3.59
N GLN A 167 30.41 -3.46 -3.80
CA GLN A 167 29.23 -2.98 -3.08
C GLN A 167 28.01 -3.83 -3.39
N ILE A 168 27.78 -4.19 -4.67
CA ILE A 168 26.66 -5.05 -5.08
C ILE A 168 26.77 -6.45 -4.45
N GLU A 169 27.95 -7.04 -4.42
CA GLU A 169 28.20 -8.33 -3.74
C GLU A 169 27.89 -8.25 -2.24
N ALA A 170 28.26 -7.14 -1.60
CA ALA A 170 27.90 -6.90 -0.20
C ALA A 170 26.38 -6.82 0.01
N ILE A 171 25.64 -6.15 -0.89
CA ILE A 171 24.18 -6.10 -0.85
C ILE A 171 23.60 -7.51 -1.00
N GLU A 172 24.09 -8.32 -1.93
CA GLU A 172 23.62 -9.70 -2.15
C GLU A 172 23.82 -10.60 -0.93
N SER A 173 24.82 -10.33 -0.10
CA SER A 173 25.10 -11.07 1.13
C SER A 173 24.18 -10.72 2.30
N LEU A 174 23.44 -9.63 2.22
CA LEU A 174 22.51 -9.21 3.27
C LEU A 174 21.30 -10.15 3.37
N ASN A 175 20.69 -10.19 4.55
CA ASN A 175 19.42 -10.86 4.74
C ASN A 175 18.34 -10.20 3.85
N LYS A 176 17.82 -10.94 2.89
CA LYS A 176 16.84 -10.46 1.89
C LYS A 176 15.55 -9.92 2.50
N ASN A 177 15.21 -10.31 3.73
CA ASN A 177 14.06 -9.81 4.46
C ASN A 177 14.37 -8.57 5.31
N SER A 178 15.63 -8.10 5.34
CA SER A 178 16.02 -6.94 6.13
C SER A 178 15.60 -5.61 5.49
N ALA A 179 15.40 -4.59 6.32
CA ALA A 179 15.17 -3.23 5.85
C ALA A 179 16.39 -2.67 5.10
N ASP A 180 17.59 -3.06 5.54
CA ASP A 180 18.86 -2.61 4.97
C ASP A 180 19.07 -3.15 3.56
N TYR A 181 18.77 -4.44 3.30
CA TYR A 181 18.79 -5.00 1.96
C TYR A 181 17.88 -4.21 1.00
N ARG A 182 16.63 -3.97 1.41
CA ARG A 182 15.68 -3.20 0.60
C ARG A 182 16.17 -1.79 0.31
N LYS A 183 16.67 -1.10 1.34
CA LYS A 183 17.19 0.26 1.23
C LYS A 183 18.33 0.33 0.21
N GLN A 184 19.32 -0.55 0.35
CA GLN A 184 20.49 -0.55 -0.53
C GLN A 184 20.17 -0.94 -1.96
N CYS A 185 19.22 -1.86 -2.19
CA CYS A 185 18.71 -2.15 -3.55
C CYS A 185 18.05 -0.91 -4.20
N PHE A 186 17.25 -0.14 -3.45
CA PHE A 186 16.64 1.08 -3.98
C PHE A 186 17.65 2.21 -4.21
N GLU A 187 18.66 2.34 -3.37
CA GLU A 187 19.76 3.28 -3.57
C GLU A 187 20.53 2.96 -4.85
N LEU A 188 20.89 1.70 -5.07
CA LEU A 188 21.50 1.22 -6.32
C LEU A 188 20.63 1.49 -7.54
N ALA A 189 19.31 1.20 -7.44
CA ALA A 189 18.36 1.48 -8.52
C ALA A 189 18.28 2.97 -8.85
N SER A 190 18.37 3.84 -7.84
CA SER A 190 18.36 5.28 -8.03
C SER A 190 19.63 5.77 -8.73
N GLU A 191 20.81 5.26 -8.35
CA GLU A 191 22.08 5.59 -9.00
C GLU A 191 22.08 5.23 -10.49
N MET A 192 21.44 4.14 -10.87
CA MET A 192 21.31 3.70 -12.26
C MET A 192 20.19 4.39 -13.04
N ASN A 193 19.38 5.23 -12.39
CA ASN A 193 18.11 5.69 -12.95
C ASN A 193 17.23 4.53 -13.46
N PHE A 194 17.22 3.40 -12.73
CA PHE A 194 16.57 2.15 -13.11
C PHE A 194 15.09 2.32 -13.44
N PHE A 195 14.39 3.11 -12.63
CA PHE A 195 12.95 3.33 -12.79
C PHE A 195 12.60 4.36 -13.87
N ARG A 196 13.60 4.97 -14.53
CA ARG A 196 13.42 5.95 -15.62
C ARG A 196 12.31 6.95 -15.32
N MET A 197 12.42 7.63 -14.18
CA MET A 197 11.44 8.61 -13.75
C MET A 197 11.26 9.69 -14.83
N PRO A 198 10.02 10.09 -15.14
CA PRO A 198 9.77 11.16 -16.07
C PRO A 198 10.42 12.46 -15.60
N LYS A 199 10.76 13.33 -16.56
CA LYS A 199 11.28 14.66 -16.23
C LYS A 199 10.21 15.42 -15.43
N GLU A 200 10.60 15.94 -14.28
CA GLU A 200 9.69 16.73 -13.46
C GLU A 200 9.24 18.01 -14.18
N THR A 201 7.94 18.29 -14.09
CA THR A 201 7.37 19.57 -14.51
C THR A 201 7.41 20.54 -13.33
N GLN A 202 7.29 21.87 -13.62
CA GLN A 202 7.21 22.89 -12.57
C GLN A 202 6.05 22.61 -11.59
N GLU A 203 4.93 22.13 -12.11
CA GLU A 203 3.77 21.74 -11.29
C GLU A 203 4.08 20.55 -10.39
N SER A 204 4.73 19.50 -10.89
CA SER A 204 5.10 18.32 -10.10
C SER A 204 6.13 18.64 -9.03
N ILE A 205 7.08 19.54 -9.31
CA ILE A 205 8.05 20.06 -8.33
C ILE A 205 7.32 20.77 -7.19
N LEU A 206 6.41 21.70 -7.52
CA LEU A 206 5.66 22.46 -6.54
C LEU A 206 4.78 21.56 -5.65
N LEU A 207 4.12 20.57 -6.24
CA LEU A 207 3.32 19.58 -5.51
C LEU A 207 4.19 18.74 -4.56
N ARG A 208 5.36 18.31 -5.00
CA ARG A 208 6.32 17.56 -4.16
C ARG A 208 6.81 18.42 -3.00
N GLU A 209 7.24 19.65 -3.27
CA GLU A 209 7.71 20.57 -2.22
C GLU A 209 6.62 20.86 -1.17
N ASN A 210 5.39 21.10 -1.60
CA ASN A 210 4.25 21.31 -0.69
C ASN A 210 3.98 20.06 0.14
N TYR A 211 4.08 18.87 -0.44
CA TYR A 211 3.94 17.61 0.27
C TYR A 211 5.05 17.43 1.31
N GLU A 212 6.31 17.68 0.95
CA GLU A 212 7.47 17.56 1.84
C GLU A 212 7.42 18.53 3.03
N LYS A 213 6.82 19.69 2.86
CA LYS A 213 6.58 20.68 3.93
C LYS A 213 5.40 20.31 4.84
N SER A 214 4.57 19.36 4.45
CA SER A 214 3.36 18.98 5.20
C SER A 214 3.69 18.14 6.44
N ASP A 215 2.80 18.19 7.45
CA ASP A 215 2.91 17.33 8.63
C ASP A 215 2.77 15.83 8.27
N PHE A 216 2.09 15.52 7.17
CA PHE A 216 1.96 14.14 6.67
C PHE A 216 3.31 13.56 6.22
N PHE A 217 4.20 14.37 5.67
CA PHE A 217 5.55 13.90 5.32
C PHE A 217 6.36 13.52 6.56
N LYS A 218 6.23 14.27 7.64
CA LYS A 218 6.86 13.96 8.93
C LYS A 218 6.35 12.63 9.49
N ILE A 219 5.03 12.41 9.47
CA ILE A 219 4.40 11.15 9.89
C ILE A 219 4.92 9.98 9.02
N THR A 220 5.01 10.19 7.71
CA THR A 220 5.55 9.19 6.77
C THR A 220 7.01 8.83 7.09
N LEU A 221 7.85 9.81 7.44
CA LEU A 221 9.23 9.58 7.85
C LEU A 221 9.34 8.79 9.16
N GLU A 222 8.47 9.08 10.13
CA GLU A 222 8.43 8.33 11.38
C GLU A 222 7.98 6.88 11.15
N THR A 223 6.99 6.67 10.31
CA THR A 223 6.51 5.33 9.94
C THR A 223 7.58 4.52 9.17
N LYS A 224 8.43 5.17 8.38
CA LYS A 224 9.56 4.51 7.70
C LYS A 224 10.56 3.87 8.66
N LYS A 225 10.66 4.34 9.88
CA LYS A 225 11.52 3.75 10.92
C LYS A 225 10.95 2.45 11.49
N LEU A 226 9.65 2.19 11.31
CA LEU A 226 9.03 0.95 11.73
C LEU A 226 9.42 -0.16 10.74
N GLN A 227 9.88 -1.29 11.27
CA GLN A 227 10.18 -2.47 10.44
C GLN A 227 8.88 -3.06 9.91
N PHE A 228 8.72 -3.08 8.59
CA PHE A 228 7.59 -3.72 7.96
C PHE A 228 7.82 -5.22 7.86
N ASN A 229 7.07 -5.99 8.64
CA ASN A 229 7.03 -7.44 8.56
C ASN A 229 5.94 -7.86 7.57
N PHE A 230 6.22 -7.72 6.28
CA PHE A 230 5.38 -8.29 5.24
C PHE A 230 5.82 -9.76 4.97
N ILE A 231 5.47 -10.65 5.91
CA ILE A 231 5.58 -12.09 5.76
C ILE A 231 4.19 -12.68 5.55
#